data_2c504d25a7c0a2c40676a20ddf58557c
#
_entry.id   2c504d25a7c0a2c40676a20ddf58557c
#
_cell.length_a   1.000
_cell.length_b   1.000
_cell.length_c   1.000
_cell.angle_alpha   90.00
_cell.angle_beta   90.00
_cell.angle_gamma   90.00
#
_symmetry.space_group_name_H-M   'P 1'
#
loop_
_entity.id
_entity.type
_entity.pdbx_description
1 polymer ?
#
loop_
_entity_poly.entity_id
_entity_poly.type
_entity_poly.pdbx_seq_one_letter_code
_entity_poly.pdbx_strand_id
1 'polypeptide(L)'
;MRAGKVDVGEFPQPFADMIEKELSVRKLFDSQYGMPFEQELILLLGKDPFLKQNAAAIRGLLEDLQASTRYYLEHPREARQIILDSKSVRVAPEIYLNMKDYYRDPSLRPEVSSLERVQDIMVKSGFTKKRSDISTMVDLSYLAR
;
A
#
# COMPACT_ATOMS: atom_id res chain seq x y z
N MET A 1 4.29 -15.89 -17.73
CA MET A 1 3.22 -15.56 -18.69
C MET A 1 3.81 -15.18 -20.06
N ARG A 2 4.37 -13.99 -20.34
CA ARG A 2 4.91 -13.66 -21.68
C ARG A 2 5.88 -14.69 -22.25
N ALA A 3 6.74 -15.26 -21.45
CA ALA A 3 7.71 -16.29 -21.86
C ALA A 3 7.16 -17.72 -21.83
N GLY A 4 5.87 -17.92 -21.59
CA GLY A 4 5.24 -19.25 -21.49
C GLY A 4 5.69 -20.12 -20.33
N LYS A 5 6.41 -19.55 -19.34
CA LYS A 5 6.97 -20.30 -18.21
C LYS A 5 6.03 -20.44 -17.01
N VAL A 6 4.98 -19.62 -16.95
CA VAL A 6 3.97 -19.63 -15.90
C VAL A 6 2.61 -19.32 -16.48
N ASP A 7 1.57 -19.97 -15.97
CA ASP A 7 0.19 -19.83 -16.41
C ASP A 7 -0.59 -18.82 -15.55
N VAL A 8 -0.19 -18.63 -14.31
CA VAL A 8 -0.80 -17.71 -13.34
C VAL A 8 0.26 -16.81 -12.72
N GLY A 9 -0.10 -15.57 -12.43
CA GLY A 9 0.77 -14.59 -11.76
C GLY A 9 -0.04 -13.63 -10.90
N GLU A 10 0.60 -13.05 -9.89
CA GLU A 10 0.06 -11.97 -9.08
C GLU A 10 0.67 -10.64 -9.53
N PHE A 11 -0.18 -9.64 -9.69
CA PHE A 11 0.21 -8.33 -10.18
C PHE A 11 -0.46 -7.22 -9.37
N PRO A 12 0.29 -6.41 -8.62
CA PRO A 12 -0.23 -5.17 -8.05
C PRO A 12 -0.39 -4.10 -9.13
N GLN A 13 -1.17 -3.08 -8.85
CA GLN A 13 -1.25 -1.90 -9.71
C GLN A 13 0.10 -1.13 -9.74
N PRO A 14 0.49 -0.57 -10.89
CA PRO A 14 -0.20 -0.52 -12.19
C PRO A 14 0.04 -1.73 -13.11
N PHE A 15 0.77 -2.74 -12.65
CA PHE A 15 1.17 -3.88 -13.49
C PHE A 15 -0.03 -4.77 -13.88
N ALA A 16 -1.08 -4.83 -13.05
CA ALA A 16 -2.30 -5.54 -13.39
C ALA A 16 -2.94 -4.97 -14.67
N ASP A 17 -3.15 -3.64 -14.72
CA ASP A 17 -3.72 -2.96 -15.88
C ASP A 17 -2.82 -3.11 -17.15
N MET A 18 -1.50 -3.13 -16.95
CA MET A 18 -0.56 -3.34 -18.03
C MET A 18 -0.69 -4.76 -18.62
N ILE A 19 -0.75 -5.78 -17.77
CA ILE A 19 -0.85 -7.18 -18.21
C ILE A 19 -2.21 -7.47 -18.86
N GLU A 20 -3.29 -6.92 -18.32
CA GLU A 20 -4.62 -7.06 -18.92
C GLU A 20 -4.70 -6.46 -20.33
N LYS A 21 -3.99 -5.36 -20.59
CA LYS A 21 -3.94 -4.73 -21.92
C LYS A 21 -3.03 -5.46 -22.90
N GLU A 22 -1.94 -6.02 -22.42
CA GLU A 22 -0.90 -6.60 -23.29
C GLU A 22 -1.10 -8.10 -23.57
N LEU A 23 -1.74 -8.80 -22.68
CA LEU A 23 -1.94 -10.25 -22.77
C LEU A 23 -3.43 -10.58 -22.69
N SER A 24 -3.85 -11.64 -23.40
CA SER A 24 -5.18 -12.20 -23.24
C SER A 24 -5.29 -12.98 -21.93
N VAL A 25 -5.35 -12.25 -20.83
CA VAL A 25 -5.46 -12.81 -19.47
C VAL A 25 -6.81 -12.48 -18.86
N ARG A 26 -7.22 -13.26 -17.86
CA ARG A 26 -8.40 -12.96 -17.07
C ARG A 26 -8.04 -12.89 -15.58
N LYS A 27 -8.63 -11.97 -14.86
CA LYS A 27 -8.56 -11.95 -13.39
C LYS A 27 -9.29 -13.16 -12.83
N LEU A 28 -8.62 -13.94 -11.98
CA LEU A 28 -9.21 -15.08 -11.27
C LEU A 28 -9.84 -14.65 -9.96
N PHE A 29 -9.11 -13.86 -9.17
CA PHE A 29 -9.55 -13.27 -7.90
C PHE A 29 -8.65 -12.09 -7.56
N ASP A 30 -9.00 -11.33 -6.54
CA ASP A 30 -8.18 -10.31 -5.89
C ASP A 30 -8.14 -10.53 -4.38
N SER A 31 -7.38 -9.70 -3.67
CA SER A 31 -7.21 -9.82 -2.22
C SER A 31 -8.55 -9.71 -1.46
N GLN A 32 -9.50 -8.93 -1.96
CA GLN A 32 -10.82 -8.75 -1.34
C GLN A 32 -11.69 -10.01 -1.40
N TYR A 33 -11.41 -10.93 -2.34
CA TYR A 33 -12.12 -12.20 -2.40
C TYR A 33 -11.85 -13.08 -1.17
N GLY A 34 -10.59 -13.12 -0.73
CA GLY A 34 -10.19 -13.91 0.45
C GLY A 34 -10.30 -13.13 1.77
N MET A 35 -10.20 -11.80 1.70
CA MET A 35 -10.25 -10.89 2.85
C MET A 35 -11.20 -9.73 2.55
N PRO A 36 -12.54 -9.92 2.71
CA PRO A 36 -13.57 -8.96 2.31
C PRO A 36 -13.72 -7.81 3.30
N PHE A 37 -12.62 -7.15 3.64
CA PHE A 37 -12.54 -5.98 4.49
C PHE A 37 -11.36 -5.11 4.07
N GLU A 38 -11.35 -3.86 4.48
CA GLU A 38 -10.24 -2.93 4.23
C GLU A 38 -8.96 -3.45 4.89
N GLN A 39 -7.85 -3.33 4.17
CA GLN A 39 -6.55 -3.85 4.58
C GLN A 39 -5.49 -2.76 4.40
N GLU A 40 -4.57 -2.73 5.34
CA GLU A 40 -3.36 -1.94 5.18
C GLU A 40 -2.46 -2.57 4.12
N LEU A 41 -2.21 -1.84 3.02
CA LEU A 41 -1.33 -2.29 1.96
C LEU A 41 0.14 -2.08 2.30
N ILE A 42 0.46 -0.94 2.91
CA ILE A 42 1.83 -0.53 3.25
C ILE A 42 1.83 0.06 4.65
N LEU A 43 2.78 -0.37 5.47
CA LEU A 43 3.04 0.17 6.79
C LEU A 43 4.47 0.72 6.86
N LEU A 44 4.64 1.86 7.53
CA LEU A 44 5.96 2.36 7.89
C LEU A 44 6.38 1.75 9.23
N LEU A 45 7.53 1.10 9.23
CA LEU A 45 8.05 0.43 10.41
C LEU A 45 9.37 1.06 10.84
N GLY A 46 9.55 1.25 12.13
CA GLY A 46 10.77 1.77 12.71
C GLY A 46 11.12 1.07 14.02
N LYS A 47 12.42 0.99 14.33
CA LYS A 47 12.88 0.51 15.64
C LYS A 47 12.72 1.63 16.68
N ASP A 48 12.19 1.32 17.84
CA ASP A 48 11.97 2.28 18.93
C ASP A 48 13.17 3.20 19.23
N PRO A 49 14.41 2.70 19.38
CA PRO A 49 15.54 3.59 19.63
C PRO A 49 15.77 4.60 18.51
N PHE A 50 15.61 4.16 17.24
CA PHE A 50 15.77 5.02 16.08
C PHE A 50 14.67 6.10 16.04
N LEU A 51 13.40 5.70 16.24
CA LEU A 51 12.27 6.63 16.24
C LEU A 51 12.42 7.70 17.33
N LYS A 52 12.77 7.29 18.54
CA LYS A 52 12.99 8.21 19.67
C LYS A 52 14.14 9.18 19.43
N GLN A 53 15.26 8.69 18.91
CA GLN A 53 16.44 9.51 18.61
C GLN A 53 16.18 10.51 17.48
N ASN A 54 15.32 10.19 16.52
CA ASN A 54 15.05 10.99 15.34
C ASN A 54 13.62 11.57 15.32
N ALA A 55 12.99 11.75 16.46
CA ALA A 55 11.58 12.07 16.58
C ALA A 55 11.14 13.29 15.73
N ALA A 56 11.95 14.35 15.69
CA ALA A 56 11.65 15.54 14.89
C ALA A 56 11.65 15.25 13.39
N ALA A 57 12.64 14.50 12.92
CA ALA A 57 12.74 14.11 11.50
C ALA A 57 11.59 13.17 11.09
N ILE A 58 11.19 12.24 11.97
CA ILE A 58 10.06 11.34 11.72
C ILE A 58 8.75 12.14 11.63
N ARG A 59 8.51 13.10 12.52
CA ARG A 59 7.33 13.99 12.43
C ARG A 59 7.31 14.77 11.12
N GLY A 60 8.42 15.40 10.73
CA GLY A 60 8.51 16.12 9.45
C GLY A 60 8.24 15.20 8.25
N LEU A 61 8.81 13.99 8.24
CA LEU A 61 8.52 13.01 7.19
C LEU A 61 7.02 12.66 7.12
N LEU A 62 6.37 12.43 8.26
CA LEU A 62 4.94 12.09 8.28
C LEU A 62 4.05 13.26 7.88
N GLU A 63 4.41 14.50 8.26
CA GLU A 63 3.74 15.73 7.80
C GLU A 63 3.83 15.88 6.27
N ASP A 64 5.01 15.67 5.69
CA ASP A 64 5.23 15.70 4.24
C ASP A 64 4.43 14.60 3.54
N LEU A 65 4.39 13.39 4.09
CA LEU A 65 3.60 12.30 3.55
C LEU A 65 2.09 12.58 3.60
N GLN A 66 1.59 13.16 4.71
CA GLN A 66 0.19 13.58 4.82
C GLN A 66 -0.15 14.67 3.78
N ALA A 67 0.71 15.68 3.65
CA ALA A 67 0.53 16.75 2.66
C ALA A 67 0.54 16.20 1.22
N SER A 68 1.51 15.34 0.91
CA SER A 68 1.62 14.68 -0.41
C SER A 68 0.43 13.78 -0.71
N THR A 69 -0.08 13.07 0.30
CA THR A 69 -1.27 12.21 0.14
C THR A 69 -2.51 13.05 -0.14
N ARG A 70 -2.73 14.15 0.60
CA ARG A 70 -3.82 15.09 0.32
C ARG A 70 -3.73 15.66 -1.08
N TYR A 71 -2.56 16.14 -1.47
CA TYR A 71 -2.33 16.67 -2.82
C TYR A 71 -2.64 15.63 -3.90
N TYR A 72 -2.18 14.39 -3.70
CA TYR A 72 -2.45 13.29 -4.63
C TYR A 72 -3.94 12.99 -4.78
N LEU A 73 -4.70 13.04 -3.69
CA LEU A 73 -6.15 12.80 -3.70
C LEU A 73 -6.93 13.94 -4.37
N GLU A 74 -6.49 15.18 -4.18
CA GLU A 74 -7.11 16.38 -4.75
C GLU A 74 -6.75 16.58 -6.23
N HIS A 75 -5.51 16.18 -6.62
CA HIS A 75 -4.94 16.37 -7.96
C HIS A 75 -4.38 15.08 -8.56
N PRO A 76 -5.16 13.99 -8.66
CA PRO A 76 -4.62 12.65 -8.94
C PRO A 76 -3.89 12.56 -10.28
N ARG A 77 -4.37 13.24 -11.32
CA ARG A 77 -3.72 13.20 -12.63
C ARG A 77 -2.40 13.97 -12.64
N GLU A 78 -2.36 15.14 -12.02
CA GLU A 78 -1.16 15.96 -11.91
C GLU A 78 -0.10 15.29 -11.06
N ALA A 79 -0.48 14.76 -9.89
CA ALA A 79 0.42 14.02 -9.02
C ALA A 79 1.03 12.79 -9.72
N ARG A 80 0.23 12.05 -10.49
CA ARG A 80 0.73 10.93 -11.30
C ARG A 80 1.69 11.39 -12.40
N GLN A 81 1.42 12.55 -13.02
CA GLN A 81 2.33 13.11 -14.01
C GLN A 81 3.68 13.48 -13.39
N ILE A 82 3.69 14.11 -12.20
CA ILE A 82 4.92 14.43 -11.45
C ILE A 82 5.72 13.13 -11.17
N ILE A 83 5.07 12.04 -10.78
CA ILE A 83 5.71 10.75 -10.52
C ILE A 83 6.32 10.17 -11.81
N LEU A 84 5.63 10.28 -12.95
CA LEU A 84 6.16 9.87 -14.25
C LEU A 84 7.38 10.69 -14.65
N ASP A 85 7.30 12.01 -14.51
CA ASP A 85 8.37 12.96 -14.89
C ASP A 85 9.62 12.73 -14.02
N SER A 86 9.45 12.36 -12.75
CA SER A 86 10.53 11.97 -11.85
C SER A 86 11.20 10.64 -12.22
N LYS A 87 10.64 9.90 -13.18
CA LYS A 87 11.09 8.55 -13.59
C LYS A 87 11.10 7.51 -12.45
N SER A 88 10.36 7.77 -11.39
CA SER A 88 10.20 6.83 -10.25
C SER A 88 9.38 5.60 -10.64
N VAL A 89 8.54 5.71 -11.67
CA VAL A 89 7.74 4.61 -12.22
C VAL A 89 8.06 4.44 -13.71
N ARG A 90 8.23 3.17 -14.13
CA ARG A 90 8.53 2.80 -15.52
C ARG A 90 7.33 2.06 -16.13
N VAL A 91 6.24 2.78 -16.31
CA VAL A 91 5.01 2.28 -16.94
C VAL A 91 4.59 3.28 -18.01
N ALA A 92 3.95 2.80 -19.07
CA ALA A 92 3.45 3.67 -20.12
C ALA A 92 2.50 4.74 -19.53
N PRO A 93 2.66 6.02 -19.88
CA PRO A 93 1.90 7.12 -19.29
C PRO A 93 0.38 6.92 -19.36
N GLU A 94 -0.14 6.41 -20.48
CA GLU A 94 -1.57 6.16 -20.68
C GLU A 94 -2.11 5.09 -19.73
N ILE A 95 -1.28 4.16 -19.25
CA ILE A 95 -1.66 3.16 -18.24
C ILE A 95 -1.64 3.82 -16.86
N TYR A 96 -0.51 4.45 -16.49
CA TYR A 96 -0.31 5.00 -15.17
C TYR A 96 -1.28 6.14 -14.82
N LEU A 97 -1.54 7.04 -15.79
CA LEU A 97 -2.46 8.17 -15.59
C LEU A 97 -3.92 7.74 -15.41
N ASN A 98 -4.31 6.60 -15.97
CA ASN A 98 -5.70 6.12 -15.98
C ASN A 98 -5.93 4.85 -15.14
N MET A 99 -4.89 4.35 -14.46
CA MET A 99 -5.02 3.14 -13.63
C MET A 99 -6.04 3.34 -12.49
N LYS A 100 -6.71 2.25 -12.11
CA LYS A 100 -7.46 2.19 -10.86
C LYS A 100 -6.48 2.28 -9.69
N ASP A 101 -6.72 3.18 -8.75
CA ASP A 101 -5.85 3.37 -7.59
C ASP A 101 -6.34 2.59 -6.36
N TYR A 102 -5.45 2.48 -5.38
CA TYR A 102 -5.77 2.03 -4.04
C TYR A 102 -6.37 3.17 -3.22
N TYR A 103 -7.19 2.81 -2.24
CA TYR A 103 -7.60 3.77 -1.22
C TYR A 103 -6.38 4.29 -0.44
N ARG A 104 -6.38 5.58 -0.12
CA ARG A 104 -5.36 6.24 0.68
C ARG A 104 -6.02 7.06 1.77
N ASP A 105 -5.71 6.77 3.01
CA ASP A 105 -6.11 7.63 4.11
C ASP A 105 -5.15 8.82 4.23
N PRO A 106 -5.63 10.08 4.04
CA PRO A 106 -4.78 11.26 4.19
C PRO A 106 -4.30 11.49 5.63
N SER A 107 -4.92 10.87 6.62
CA SER A 107 -4.47 10.92 8.02
C SER A 107 -3.26 10.02 8.28
N LEU A 108 -2.98 9.05 7.41
CA LEU A 108 -1.96 8.01 7.55
C LEU A 108 -2.11 7.16 8.84
N ARG A 109 -3.32 7.04 9.35
CA ARG A 109 -3.60 6.26 10.55
C ARG A 109 -3.89 4.82 10.18
N PRO A 110 -3.09 3.84 10.64
CA PRO A 110 -3.40 2.44 10.41
C PRO A 110 -4.66 2.04 11.19
N GLU A 111 -5.50 1.26 10.54
CA GLU A 111 -6.69 0.67 11.15
C GLU A 111 -6.32 -0.60 11.93
N VAL A 112 -6.18 -0.47 13.25
CA VAL A 112 -5.73 -1.55 14.15
C VAL A 112 -6.62 -2.78 14.03
N SER A 113 -7.94 -2.59 13.95
CA SER A 113 -8.89 -3.71 13.84
C SER A 113 -8.70 -4.51 12.56
N SER A 114 -8.33 -3.83 11.47
CA SER A 114 -7.99 -4.48 10.21
C SER A 114 -6.73 -5.33 10.33
N LEU A 115 -5.68 -4.79 10.96
CA LEU A 115 -4.45 -5.54 11.22
C LEU A 115 -4.68 -6.77 12.10
N GLU A 116 -5.53 -6.65 13.13
CA GLU A 116 -5.92 -7.78 13.99
C GLU A 116 -6.64 -8.87 13.21
N ARG A 117 -7.57 -8.50 12.31
CA ARG A 117 -8.29 -9.45 11.44
C ARG A 117 -7.34 -10.17 10.49
N VAL A 118 -6.38 -9.45 9.88
CA VAL A 118 -5.34 -10.07 9.05
C VAL A 118 -4.53 -11.05 9.87
N GLN A 119 -4.11 -10.68 11.08
CA GLN A 119 -3.37 -11.56 12.00
C GLN A 119 -4.17 -12.85 12.32
N ASP A 120 -5.49 -12.74 12.54
CA ASP A 120 -6.35 -13.89 12.77
C ASP A 120 -6.35 -14.88 11.62
N ILE A 121 -6.42 -14.35 10.39
CA ILE A 121 -6.33 -15.15 9.18
C ILE A 121 -4.97 -15.83 9.08
N MET A 122 -3.88 -15.12 9.37
CA MET A 122 -2.52 -15.66 9.34
C MET A 122 -2.34 -16.79 10.36
N VAL A 123 -2.87 -16.64 11.58
CA VAL A 123 -2.85 -17.71 12.60
C VAL A 123 -3.68 -18.89 12.16
N LYS A 124 -4.92 -18.66 11.71
CA LYS A 124 -5.82 -19.71 11.24
C LYS A 124 -5.25 -20.50 10.06
N SER A 125 -4.51 -19.84 9.18
CA SER A 125 -3.87 -20.44 8.00
C SER A 125 -2.50 -21.06 8.30
N GLY A 126 -2.01 -20.97 9.54
CA GLY A 126 -0.73 -21.52 9.94
C GLY A 126 0.50 -20.70 9.52
N PHE A 127 0.31 -19.48 8.97
CA PHE A 127 1.42 -18.58 8.65
C PHE A 127 2.16 -18.09 9.89
N THR A 128 1.43 -17.88 10.99
CA THR A 128 2.00 -17.55 12.30
C THR A 128 1.49 -18.51 13.35
N LYS A 129 2.31 -18.77 14.37
CA LYS A 129 1.95 -19.75 15.44
C LYS A 129 1.08 -19.13 16.55
N LYS A 130 1.16 -17.82 16.73
CA LYS A 130 0.47 -17.09 17.80
C LYS A 130 0.16 -15.66 17.41
N ARG A 131 -0.80 -15.07 18.10
CA ARG A 131 -1.10 -13.63 18.02
C ARG A 131 -0.05 -12.80 18.74
N SER A 132 0.15 -11.59 18.25
CA SER A 132 0.82 -10.49 18.94
C SER A 132 -0.22 -9.43 19.28
N ASP A 133 0.06 -8.61 20.26
CA ASP A 133 -0.78 -7.44 20.57
C ASP A 133 -0.42 -6.30 19.58
N ILE A 134 -1.24 -6.16 18.54
CA ILE A 134 -1.02 -5.15 17.48
C ILE A 134 -1.10 -3.73 18.05
N SER A 135 -1.96 -3.50 19.05
CA SER A 135 -2.14 -2.16 19.64
C SER A 135 -0.84 -1.61 20.24
N THR A 136 0.01 -2.49 20.77
CA THR A 136 1.32 -2.10 21.33
C THR A 136 2.38 -1.79 20.27
N MET A 137 2.12 -2.17 19.01
CA MET A 137 3.04 -1.95 17.89
C MET A 137 2.72 -0.68 17.11
N VAL A 138 1.55 -0.08 17.32
CA VAL A 138 1.10 1.14 16.62
C VAL A 138 1.37 2.35 17.50
N ASP A 139 2.28 3.22 17.07
CA ASP A 139 2.61 4.48 17.74
C ASP A 139 2.16 5.67 16.89
N LEU A 140 1.06 6.29 17.27
CA LEU A 140 0.50 7.48 16.60
C LEU A 140 1.07 8.80 17.14
N SER A 141 2.00 8.78 18.09
CA SER A 141 2.52 9.99 18.74
C SER A 141 3.38 10.86 17.81
N TYR A 142 3.79 10.31 16.69
CA TYR A 142 4.54 11.00 15.64
C TYR A 142 3.66 11.68 14.59
N LEU A 143 2.38 11.33 14.48
CA LEU A 143 1.44 11.97 13.56
C LEU A 143 0.95 13.31 14.12
N ALA A 144 0.74 14.28 13.23
CA ALA A 144 0.05 15.52 13.59
C ALA A 144 -1.38 15.22 14.10
N ARG A 145 -1.85 16.01 15.07
CA ARG A 145 -3.20 15.90 15.63
C ARG A 145 -4.24 16.46 14.70
#